data_e071371a1aaf8bb8953365bb502d1c74
#
_entry.id   e071371a1aaf8bb8953365bb502d1c74
#
_cell.length_a   1.000
_cell.length_b   1.000
_cell.length_c   1.000
_cell.angle_alpha   90.00
_cell.angle_beta   90.00
_cell.angle_gamma   90.00
#
_symmetry.space_group_name_H-M   'P 1'
#
loop_
_entity.id
_entity.type
_entity.pdbx_description
1 polymer ?
#
loop_
_entity_poly.entity_id
_entity_poly.type
_entity_poly.pdbx_seq_one_letter_code
_entity_poly.pdbx_strand_id
1 'polypeptide(L)'
;VETMNKVLSGHALSPSSRKILENYLLANTTGANRLRAGIPLDWRVGDKTGTGSNGAVNDIAVMWPPDRSPIFVAVYYSGSPSPNSDREAVLAEVGKLIAIEFNKRSH
;
A
#
# COMPACT_ATOMS: atom_id res chain seq x y z
N VAL A 1 -1.11 -10.28 1.81
CA VAL A 1 -2.21 -9.54 2.45
C VAL A 1 -2.66 -10.21 3.74
N GLU A 2 -2.88 -11.51 3.71
CA GLU A 2 -3.28 -12.23 4.92
C GLU A 2 -2.23 -12.14 6.03
N THR A 3 -0.97 -12.30 5.69
CA THR A 3 0.13 -12.17 6.66
C THR A 3 0.18 -10.77 7.24
N MET A 4 0.05 -9.75 6.41
CA MET A 4 0.04 -8.36 6.85
C MET A 4 -1.14 -8.09 7.79
N ASN A 5 -2.31 -8.62 7.47
CA ASN A 5 -3.49 -8.50 8.32
C ASN A 5 -3.26 -9.14 9.70
N LYS A 6 -2.70 -10.35 9.72
CA LYS A 6 -2.40 -11.06 10.99
C LYS A 6 -1.40 -10.29 11.84
N VAL A 7 -0.38 -9.70 11.21
CA VAL A 7 0.69 -8.98 11.91
C VAL A 7 0.19 -7.63 12.45
N LEU A 8 -0.58 -6.89 11.66
CA LEU A 8 -1.00 -5.53 12.01
C LEU A 8 -2.33 -5.47 12.77
N SER A 9 -3.21 -6.45 12.59
CA SER A 9 -4.53 -6.45 13.22
C SER A 9 -4.78 -7.63 14.14
N GLY A 10 -3.96 -8.70 14.04
CA GLY A 10 -4.07 -9.88 14.88
C GLY A 10 -3.20 -9.79 16.14
N HIS A 11 -2.92 -10.96 16.73
CA HIS A 11 -2.17 -11.05 17.98
C HIS A 11 -0.74 -11.58 17.77
N ALA A 12 -0.23 -11.59 16.54
CA ALA A 12 1.12 -12.07 16.24
C ALA A 12 2.21 -11.20 16.88
N LEU A 13 1.95 -9.90 17.02
CA LEU A 13 2.86 -8.96 17.68
C LEU A 13 2.20 -8.33 18.89
N SER A 14 3.03 -7.95 19.88
CA SER A 14 2.57 -7.12 20.97
C SER A 14 2.07 -5.77 20.45
N PRO A 15 1.21 -5.05 21.20
CA PRO A 15 0.78 -3.71 20.78
C PRO A 15 1.95 -2.75 20.52
N SER A 16 3.01 -2.80 21.34
CA SER A 16 4.17 -1.94 21.14
C SER A 16 4.96 -2.29 19.88
N SER A 17 5.18 -3.58 19.62
CA SER A 17 5.88 -4.04 18.41
C SER A 17 5.07 -3.73 17.15
N ARG A 18 3.76 -3.88 17.23
CA ARG A 18 2.86 -3.54 16.13
C ARG A 18 2.95 -2.05 15.80
N LYS A 19 2.99 -1.20 16.81
CA LYS A 19 3.10 0.26 16.61
C LYS A 19 4.43 0.63 15.94
N ILE A 20 5.52 -0.02 16.33
CA ILE A 20 6.83 0.19 15.71
C ILE A 20 6.76 -0.17 14.22
N LEU A 21 6.17 -1.31 13.88
CA LEU A 21 6.03 -1.74 12.49
C LEU A 21 5.16 -0.77 11.69
N GLU A 22 4.03 -0.34 12.24
CA GLU A 22 3.16 0.64 11.59
C GLU A 22 3.92 1.93 11.27
N ASN A 23 4.67 2.45 12.25
CA ASN A 23 5.44 3.67 12.07
C ASN A 23 6.51 3.50 10.99
N TYR A 24 7.13 2.33 10.94
CA TYR A 24 8.14 2.02 9.93
C TYR A 24 7.54 2.05 8.52
N LEU A 25 6.38 1.42 8.35
CA LEU A 25 5.68 1.39 7.07
C LEU A 25 5.21 2.79 6.65
N LEU A 26 4.69 3.57 7.59
CA LEU A 26 4.24 4.93 7.34
C LEU A 26 5.39 5.86 6.93
N ALA A 27 6.58 5.61 7.46
CA ALA A 27 7.77 6.42 7.17
C ALA A 27 8.45 6.03 5.86
N ASN A 28 8.01 4.96 5.18
CA ASN A 28 8.63 4.53 3.94
C ASN A 28 8.52 5.62 2.87
N THR A 29 9.63 5.94 2.21
CA THR A 29 9.70 6.96 1.17
C THR A 29 9.77 6.38 -0.24
N THR A 30 10.06 5.09 -0.39
CA THR A 30 10.25 4.46 -1.70
C THR A 30 8.94 4.20 -2.45
N GLY A 31 7.80 4.26 -1.76
CA GLY A 31 6.48 4.02 -2.33
C GLY A 31 5.75 5.27 -2.82
N ALA A 32 6.39 6.44 -2.77
CA ALA A 32 5.73 7.72 -3.05
C ALA A 32 5.10 7.79 -4.45
N ASN A 33 5.67 7.10 -5.43
CA ASN A 33 5.18 7.10 -6.81
C ASN A 33 4.33 5.86 -7.16
N ARG A 34 4.02 5.02 -6.19
CA ARG A 34 3.25 3.79 -6.40
C ARG A 34 1.84 3.93 -5.85
N LEU A 35 1.31 2.95 -5.14
CA LEU A 35 -0.06 3.00 -4.63
C LEU A 35 -0.36 4.31 -3.92
N ARG A 36 0.56 4.78 -3.08
CA ARG A 36 0.38 6.01 -2.29
C ARG A 36 0.09 7.23 -3.16
N ALA A 37 0.66 7.30 -4.38
CA ALA A 37 0.45 8.43 -5.27
C ALA A 37 -1.00 8.63 -5.71
N GLY A 38 -1.80 7.55 -5.68
CA GLY A 38 -3.22 7.61 -6.04
C GLY A 38 -4.17 7.79 -4.87
N ILE A 39 -3.65 7.83 -3.64
CA ILE A 39 -4.47 7.82 -2.42
C ILE A 39 -4.68 9.24 -1.91
N PRO A 40 -5.88 9.60 -1.43
CA PRO A 40 -6.14 10.93 -0.87
C PRO A 40 -5.19 11.26 0.28
N LEU A 41 -4.82 12.53 0.40
CA LEU A 41 -3.86 12.99 1.39
C LEU A 41 -4.34 12.84 2.84
N ASP A 42 -5.64 12.75 3.07
CA ASP A 42 -6.20 12.54 4.40
C ASP A 42 -6.21 11.07 4.85
N TRP A 43 -5.82 10.16 3.97
CA TRP A 43 -5.62 8.76 4.34
C TRP A 43 -4.20 8.55 4.83
N ARG A 44 -4.02 7.76 5.88
CA ARG A 44 -2.70 7.29 6.29
C ARG A 44 -2.38 6.04 5.46
N VAL A 45 -1.16 5.99 4.93
CA VAL A 45 -0.70 4.85 4.10
C VAL A 45 0.67 4.42 4.56
N GLY A 46 0.81 3.14 4.86
CA GLY A 46 2.11 2.52 5.11
C GLY A 46 2.35 1.47 4.04
N ASP A 47 3.58 1.40 3.50
CA ASP A 47 3.86 0.44 2.44
C ASP A 47 5.29 -0.07 2.46
N LYS A 48 5.50 -1.18 1.74
CA LYS A 48 6.80 -1.74 1.44
C LYS A 48 6.86 -2.09 -0.03
N THR A 49 7.78 -1.47 -0.72
CA THR A 49 7.97 -1.66 -2.15
C THR A 49 8.94 -2.80 -2.45
N GLY A 50 8.86 -3.31 -3.66
CA GLY A 50 9.84 -4.21 -4.23
C GLY A 50 10.05 -3.87 -5.68
N THR A 51 11.31 -3.94 -6.13
CA THR A 51 11.68 -3.75 -7.53
C THR A 51 12.66 -4.85 -7.87
N GLY A 52 12.34 -5.63 -8.87
CA GLY A 52 13.14 -6.79 -9.23
C GLY A 52 13.56 -6.77 -10.70
N SER A 53 14.22 -7.84 -11.12
CA SER A 53 14.54 -8.10 -12.52
C SER A 53 13.25 -8.35 -13.31
N ASN A 54 13.36 -8.39 -14.64
CA ASN A 54 12.22 -8.60 -15.55
C ASN A 54 11.13 -7.50 -15.44
N GLY A 55 11.54 -6.30 -15.04
CA GLY A 55 10.63 -5.19 -14.93
C GLY A 55 9.60 -5.31 -13.81
N ALA A 56 9.88 -6.12 -12.79
CA ALA A 56 8.97 -6.30 -11.68
C ALA A 56 8.92 -5.04 -10.79
N VAL A 57 7.72 -4.57 -10.54
CA VAL A 57 7.44 -3.47 -9.60
C VAL A 57 6.28 -3.91 -8.74
N ASN A 58 6.40 -3.79 -7.43
CA ASN A 58 5.32 -4.15 -6.53
C ASN A 58 5.24 -3.23 -5.33
N ASP A 59 4.10 -3.29 -4.66
CA ASP A 59 3.85 -2.54 -3.45
C ASP A 59 2.86 -3.31 -2.58
N ILE A 60 3.18 -3.45 -1.32
CA ILE A 60 2.29 -4.04 -0.32
C ILE A 60 1.96 -2.93 0.65
N ALA A 61 0.69 -2.63 0.84
CA ALA A 61 0.26 -1.46 1.58
C ALA A 61 -0.82 -1.78 2.60
N VAL A 62 -0.82 -1.00 3.66
CA VAL A 62 -1.96 -0.85 4.55
C VAL A 62 -2.41 0.59 4.49
N MET A 63 -3.70 0.80 4.33
CA MET A 63 -4.30 2.13 4.20
C MET A 63 -5.31 2.32 5.31
N TRP A 64 -5.26 3.47 5.96
CA TRP A 64 -6.21 3.84 7.00
C TRP A 64 -7.04 5.03 6.53
N PRO A 65 -8.20 4.78 5.89
CA PRO A 65 -9.12 5.87 5.58
C PRO A 65 -9.67 6.46 6.87
N PRO A 66 -10.06 7.74 6.90
CA PRO A 66 -10.66 8.32 8.09
C PRO A 66 -11.89 7.53 8.54
N ASP A 67 -11.95 7.22 9.84
CA ASP A 67 -13.09 6.57 10.50
C ASP A 67 -13.49 5.21 9.90
N ARG A 68 -12.52 4.48 9.33
CA ARG A 68 -12.76 3.17 8.73
C ARG A 68 -11.70 2.17 9.14
N SER A 69 -12.04 0.90 8.99
CA SER A 69 -11.11 -0.20 9.19
C SER A 69 -9.98 -0.15 8.17
N PRO A 70 -8.79 -0.65 8.52
CA PRO A 70 -7.66 -0.69 7.58
C PRO A 70 -7.98 -1.50 6.33
N ILE A 71 -7.41 -1.08 5.21
CA ILE A 71 -7.48 -1.79 3.92
C ILE A 71 -6.08 -2.33 3.63
N PHE A 72 -5.99 -3.62 3.35
CA PHE A 72 -4.73 -4.30 3.02
C PHE A 72 -4.69 -4.58 1.53
N VAL A 73 -3.62 -4.14 0.86
CA VAL A 73 -3.49 -4.22 -0.59
C VAL A 73 -2.11 -4.80 -0.95
N ALA A 74 -2.09 -5.68 -1.94
CA ALA A 74 -0.85 -6.14 -2.54
C ALA A 74 -1.00 -6.04 -4.07
N VAL A 75 -0.06 -5.36 -4.72
CA VAL A 75 -0.06 -5.20 -6.17
C VAL A 75 1.28 -5.68 -6.72
N TYR A 76 1.23 -6.55 -7.71
CA TYR A 76 2.39 -7.08 -8.40
C TYR A 76 2.24 -6.81 -9.89
N TYR A 77 3.25 -6.17 -10.48
CA TYR A 77 3.26 -5.85 -11.90
C TYR A 77 4.64 -6.23 -12.45
N SER A 78 4.67 -7.10 -13.44
CA SER A 78 5.93 -7.61 -13.97
C SER A 78 5.82 -7.93 -15.46
N GLY A 79 6.97 -8.16 -16.10
CA GLY A 79 7.04 -8.56 -17.50
C GLY A 79 6.86 -7.41 -18.48
N SER A 80 6.74 -6.18 -18.03
CA SER A 80 6.60 -5.03 -18.91
C SER A 80 7.97 -4.54 -19.41
N PRO A 81 8.12 -4.23 -20.71
CA PRO A 81 9.33 -3.59 -21.21
C PRO A 81 9.38 -2.08 -20.95
N SER A 82 8.28 -1.51 -20.43
CA SER A 82 8.17 -0.07 -20.20
C SER A 82 9.15 0.42 -19.13
N PRO A 83 9.53 1.71 -19.14
CA PRO A 83 10.33 2.30 -18.07
C PRO A 83 9.69 2.12 -16.68
N ASN A 84 10.53 2.14 -15.64
CA ASN A 84 10.06 1.97 -14.27
C ASN A 84 9.01 3.01 -13.86
N SER A 85 9.15 4.25 -14.34
CA SER A 85 8.19 5.31 -14.07
C SER A 85 6.79 5.00 -14.61
N ASP A 86 6.69 4.36 -15.78
CA ASP A 86 5.42 3.96 -16.37
C ASP A 86 4.78 2.83 -15.56
N ARG A 87 5.59 1.90 -15.09
CA ARG A 87 5.10 0.80 -14.23
C ARG A 87 4.61 1.34 -12.90
N GLU A 88 5.31 2.31 -12.33
CA GLU A 88 4.88 2.97 -11.09
C GLU A 88 3.57 3.73 -11.28
N ALA A 89 3.39 4.36 -12.44
CA ALA A 89 2.14 5.04 -12.76
C ALA A 89 0.94 4.09 -12.79
N VAL A 90 1.13 2.84 -13.21
CA VAL A 90 0.08 1.82 -13.15
C VAL A 90 -0.31 1.54 -11.70
N LEU A 91 0.67 1.42 -10.79
CA LEU A 91 0.38 1.19 -9.37
C LEU A 91 -0.33 2.40 -8.75
N ALA A 92 0.05 3.61 -9.12
CA ALA A 92 -0.63 4.83 -8.67
C ALA A 92 -2.10 4.85 -9.12
N GLU A 93 -2.37 4.44 -10.36
CA GLU A 93 -3.74 4.35 -10.86
C GLU A 93 -4.56 3.30 -10.10
N VAL A 94 -3.95 2.18 -9.76
CA VAL A 94 -4.59 1.15 -8.91
C VAL A 94 -4.96 1.75 -7.56
N GLY A 95 -4.06 2.51 -6.94
CA GLY A 95 -4.33 3.20 -5.68
C GLY A 95 -5.52 4.13 -5.78
N LYS A 96 -5.58 4.92 -6.84
CA LYS A 96 -6.68 5.84 -7.12
C LYS A 96 -8.02 5.10 -7.25
N LEU A 97 -8.04 3.99 -7.97
CA LEU A 97 -9.26 3.19 -8.14
C LEU A 97 -9.73 2.59 -6.81
N ILE A 98 -8.81 2.12 -5.99
CA ILE A 98 -9.12 1.61 -4.66
C ILE A 98 -9.77 2.71 -3.81
N ALA A 99 -9.18 3.90 -3.80
CA ALA A 99 -9.71 5.02 -3.02
C ALA A 99 -11.12 5.40 -3.46
N ILE A 100 -11.37 5.45 -4.77
CA ILE A 100 -12.68 5.75 -5.33
C ILE A 100 -13.70 4.71 -4.89
N GLU A 101 -13.37 3.42 -5.01
CA GLU A 101 -14.28 2.33 -4.68
C GLU A 101 -14.64 2.32 -3.19
N PHE A 102 -13.66 2.51 -2.31
CA PHE A 102 -13.92 2.50 -0.87
C PHE A 102 -14.63 3.76 -0.40
N ASN A 103 -14.42 4.90 -1.05
CA ASN A 103 -15.20 6.10 -0.76
C ASN A 103 -16.68 5.92 -1.12
N LYS A 104 -17.00 5.22 -2.20
CA LYS A 104 -18.38 4.89 -2.56
C LYS A 104 -19.06 4.03 -1.48
N ARG A 105 -18.30 3.10 -0.87
CA ARG A 105 -18.82 2.19 0.15
C ARG A 105 -19.02 2.84 1.52
N SER A 106 -18.49 4.04 1.72
CA SER A 106 -18.61 4.71 3.02
C SER A 106 -19.98 5.39 3.22
N HIS A 107 -20.87 5.27 2.26
CA HIS A 107 -22.21 5.84 2.32
C HIS A 107 -23.31 4.74 2.21
#